data_476100a02d179d085170eb39c5a24169
#
_entry.id   476100a02d179d085170eb39c5a24169
#
_cell.length_a   1.000
_cell.length_b   1.000
_cell.length_c   1.000
_cell.angle_alpha   90.00
_cell.angle_beta   90.00
_cell.angle_gamma   90.00
#
_symmetry.space_group_name_H-M   'P 1'
#
loop_
_entity.id
_entity.type
_entity.pdbx_description
1 polymer ?
#
loop_
_entity_poly.entity_id
_entity_poly.type
_entity_poly.pdbx_seq_one_letter_code
_entity_poly.pdbx_strand_id
1 'polypeptide(L)'
;MNYSLRQLKVFVTVARVKSFSRAGESIGLSQSAVSHSVKELEHQTGVRLLDRTTREVVLTEAGQQLAARLERLLDELNGTLREAGRVGQQLMGTVRVAASQTISAHLIPQCIADSNRRYPEIDFVLHDRPQQWVLESIRQGEVDFGIVIDPGAATDL
;
A
#
# COMPACT_ATOMS: atom_id res chain seq x y z
N MET A 1 -6.51 -3.16 -22.75
CA MET A 1 -6.66 -3.32 -21.29
C MET A 1 -7.68 -2.31 -20.82
N ASN A 2 -8.79 -2.76 -20.20
CA ASN A 2 -9.93 -1.87 -19.85
C ASN A 2 -10.17 -1.87 -18.33
N TYR A 3 -9.10 -1.69 -17.54
CA TYR A 3 -9.26 -1.56 -16.09
C TYR A 3 -9.75 -0.16 -15.73
N SER A 4 -10.77 -0.06 -14.88
CA SER A 4 -11.17 1.22 -14.33
C SER A 4 -10.45 1.51 -13.01
N LEU A 5 -10.11 2.77 -12.79
CA LEU A 5 -9.53 3.22 -11.51
C LEU A 5 -10.40 2.81 -10.31
N ARG A 6 -11.74 2.77 -10.52
CA ARG A 6 -12.69 2.32 -9.51
C ARG A 6 -12.49 0.85 -9.13
N GLN A 7 -12.29 -0.04 -10.12
CA GLN A 7 -12.04 -1.46 -9.86
C GLN A 7 -10.75 -1.66 -9.06
N LEU A 8 -9.69 -0.94 -9.41
CA LEU A 8 -8.41 -1.01 -8.69
C LEU A 8 -8.56 -0.54 -7.23
N LYS A 9 -9.25 0.60 -7.00
CA LYS A 9 -9.53 1.10 -5.64
C LYS A 9 -10.38 0.13 -4.83
N VAL A 10 -11.41 -0.47 -5.43
CA VAL A 10 -12.26 -1.48 -4.79
C VAL A 10 -11.42 -2.68 -4.35
N PHE A 11 -10.57 -3.22 -5.23
CA PHE A 11 -9.72 -4.35 -4.91
C PHE A 11 -8.75 -4.04 -3.78
N VAL A 12 -8.03 -2.91 -3.84
CA VAL A 12 -7.11 -2.48 -2.76
C VAL A 12 -7.85 -2.33 -1.43
N THR A 13 -9.07 -1.77 -1.45
CA THR A 13 -9.88 -1.65 -0.23
C THR A 13 -10.25 -3.03 0.33
N VAL A 14 -10.67 -3.98 -0.50
CA VAL A 14 -10.96 -5.37 -0.07
C VAL A 14 -9.72 -6.04 0.50
N ALA A 15 -8.57 -5.88 -0.15
CA ALA A 15 -7.29 -6.43 0.28
C ALA A 15 -6.91 -5.95 1.69
N ARG A 16 -7.12 -4.66 1.96
CA ARG A 16 -6.81 -4.03 3.25
C ARG A 16 -7.73 -4.47 4.37
N VAL A 17 -9.06 -4.44 4.14
CA VAL A 17 -10.04 -4.72 5.21
C VAL A 17 -10.43 -6.20 5.30
N LYS A 18 -10.00 -7.03 4.34
CA LYS A 18 -10.28 -8.48 4.25
C LYS A 18 -11.77 -8.84 4.41
N SER A 19 -12.66 -7.98 3.90
CA SER A 19 -14.11 -8.14 3.98
C SER A 19 -14.80 -7.35 2.87
N PHE A 20 -15.63 -8.01 2.09
CA PHE A 20 -16.43 -7.36 1.02
C PHE A 20 -17.47 -6.38 1.59
N SER A 21 -18.09 -6.73 2.71
CA SER A 21 -19.10 -5.86 3.34
C SER A 21 -18.46 -4.59 3.89
N ARG A 22 -17.39 -4.72 4.70
CA ARG A 22 -16.67 -3.55 5.24
C ARG A 22 -16.04 -2.69 4.15
N ALA A 23 -15.53 -3.31 3.08
CA ALA A 23 -15.04 -2.57 1.94
C ALA A 23 -16.16 -1.75 1.28
N GLY A 24 -17.33 -2.36 1.08
CA GLY A 24 -18.51 -1.67 0.54
C GLY A 24 -18.93 -0.47 1.39
N GLU A 25 -19.05 -0.67 2.70
CA GLU A 25 -19.37 0.40 3.65
C GLU A 25 -18.39 1.57 3.58
N SER A 26 -17.07 1.28 3.50
CA SER A 26 -16.04 2.32 3.48
C SER A 26 -16.00 3.15 2.19
N ILE A 27 -16.54 2.62 1.07
CA ILE A 27 -16.50 3.29 -0.25
C ILE A 27 -17.90 3.59 -0.82
N GLY A 28 -18.95 3.40 -0.02
CA GLY A 28 -20.33 3.69 -0.43
C GLY A 28 -20.88 2.73 -1.50
N LEU A 29 -20.52 1.44 -1.44
CA LEU A 29 -20.98 0.41 -2.37
C LEU A 29 -21.65 -0.75 -1.64
N SER A 30 -22.57 -1.42 -2.32
CA SER A 30 -23.11 -2.70 -1.83
C SER A 30 -22.03 -3.80 -1.88
N GLN A 31 -22.12 -4.78 -0.98
CA GLN A 31 -21.23 -5.95 -0.96
C GLN A 31 -21.24 -6.69 -2.31
N SER A 32 -22.41 -6.79 -2.98
CA SER A 32 -22.53 -7.40 -4.29
C SER A 32 -21.79 -6.62 -5.39
N ALA A 33 -21.84 -5.29 -5.36
CA ALA A 33 -21.11 -4.43 -6.30
C ALA A 33 -19.59 -4.56 -6.10
N VAL A 34 -19.12 -4.60 -4.85
CA VAL A 34 -17.71 -4.85 -4.53
C VAL A 34 -17.26 -6.21 -5.03
N SER A 35 -18.04 -7.28 -4.76
CA SER A 35 -17.73 -8.63 -5.23
C SER A 35 -17.69 -8.72 -6.76
N HIS A 36 -18.63 -8.06 -7.44
CA HIS A 36 -18.66 -8.01 -8.90
C HIS A 36 -17.43 -7.29 -9.47
N SER A 37 -17.08 -6.14 -8.88
CA SER A 37 -15.93 -5.35 -9.29
C SER A 37 -14.62 -6.13 -9.20
N VAL A 38 -14.41 -6.90 -8.13
CA VAL A 38 -13.23 -7.75 -7.97
C VAL A 38 -13.23 -8.92 -8.95
N LYS A 39 -14.39 -9.58 -9.17
CA LYS A 39 -14.51 -10.65 -10.16
C LYS A 39 -14.17 -10.17 -11.57
N GLU A 40 -14.65 -8.99 -11.92
CA GLU A 40 -14.37 -8.40 -13.23
C GLU A 40 -12.88 -8.08 -13.38
N LEU A 41 -12.21 -7.58 -12.33
CA LEU A 41 -10.78 -7.38 -12.33
C LEU A 41 -10.00 -8.70 -12.50
N GLU A 42 -10.37 -9.75 -11.76
CA GLU A 42 -9.81 -11.09 -11.92
C GLU A 42 -10.00 -11.65 -13.35
N HIS A 43 -11.18 -11.46 -13.92
CA HIS A 43 -11.45 -11.86 -15.30
C HIS A 43 -10.58 -11.11 -16.31
N GLN A 44 -10.43 -9.81 -16.15
CA GLN A 44 -9.65 -8.98 -17.07
C GLN A 44 -8.13 -9.21 -16.93
N THR A 45 -7.65 -9.53 -15.74
CA THR A 45 -6.24 -9.88 -15.51
C THR A 45 -5.92 -11.32 -15.86
N GLY A 46 -6.92 -12.19 -15.93
CA GLY A 46 -6.75 -13.64 -16.10
C GLY A 46 -6.17 -14.33 -14.86
N VAL A 47 -6.08 -13.63 -13.72
CA VAL A 47 -5.44 -14.12 -12.49
C VAL A 47 -6.41 -14.04 -11.32
N ARG A 48 -6.47 -15.09 -10.51
CA ARG A 48 -7.16 -15.06 -9.22
C ARG A 48 -6.38 -14.23 -8.23
N LEU A 49 -7.03 -13.23 -7.66
CA LEU A 49 -6.45 -12.33 -6.69
C LEU A 49 -6.89 -12.66 -5.25
N LEU A 50 -8.04 -13.34 -5.12
CA LEU A 50 -8.61 -13.74 -3.85
C LEU A 50 -8.91 -15.24 -3.83
N ASP A 51 -8.51 -15.91 -2.76
CA ASP A 51 -9.01 -17.24 -2.41
C ASP A 51 -10.32 -17.10 -1.63
N ARG A 52 -11.39 -17.65 -2.21
CA ARG A 52 -12.72 -17.59 -1.64
C ARG A 52 -12.97 -18.86 -0.85
N THR A 53 -12.45 -18.95 0.34
CA THR A 53 -12.97 -19.90 1.31
C THR A 53 -14.23 -19.31 1.94
N THR A 54 -15.17 -20.17 2.36
CA THR A 54 -16.54 -19.79 2.73
C THR A 54 -16.67 -18.83 3.93
N ARG A 55 -15.60 -18.45 4.59
CA ARG A 55 -15.62 -17.63 5.82
C ARG A 55 -14.66 -16.44 5.84
N GLU A 56 -13.61 -16.43 5.01
CA GLU A 56 -12.59 -15.37 5.04
C GLU A 56 -12.15 -14.97 3.64
N VAL A 57 -11.83 -13.70 3.48
CA VAL A 57 -11.21 -13.15 2.27
C VAL A 57 -9.69 -13.23 2.45
N VAL A 58 -9.07 -14.18 1.76
CA VAL A 58 -7.63 -14.38 1.75
C VAL A 58 -7.09 -13.95 0.38
N LEU A 59 -5.99 -13.20 0.37
CA LEU A 59 -5.31 -12.83 -0.86
C LEU A 59 -4.46 -14.01 -1.35
N THR A 60 -4.49 -14.28 -2.65
CA THR A 60 -3.48 -15.11 -3.30
C THR A 60 -2.12 -14.40 -3.28
N GLU A 61 -1.03 -15.09 -3.59
CA GLU A 61 0.28 -14.46 -3.74
C GLU A 61 0.24 -13.34 -4.78
N ALA A 62 -0.36 -13.60 -5.95
CA ALA A 62 -0.57 -12.59 -6.98
C ALA A 62 -1.43 -11.41 -6.47
N GLY A 63 -2.46 -11.70 -5.66
CA GLY A 63 -3.29 -10.69 -5.04
C GLY A 63 -2.53 -9.81 -4.06
N GLN A 64 -1.64 -10.39 -3.24
CA GLN A 64 -0.80 -9.65 -2.30
C GLN A 64 0.15 -8.71 -3.03
N GLN A 65 0.88 -9.22 -4.01
CA GLN A 65 1.82 -8.43 -4.82
C GLN A 65 1.10 -7.30 -5.56
N LEU A 66 -0.04 -7.61 -6.18
CA LEU A 66 -0.81 -6.61 -6.91
C LEU A 66 -1.38 -5.54 -5.96
N ALA A 67 -1.91 -5.92 -4.79
CA ALA A 67 -2.47 -4.98 -3.82
C ALA A 67 -1.42 -3.98 -3.34
N ALA A 68 -0.24 -4.44 -2.93
CA ALA A 68 0.85 -3.60 -2.47
C ALA A 68 1.29 -2.58 -3.55
N ARG A 69 1.47 -3.06 -4.79
CA ARG A 69 1.85 -2.19 -5.91
C ARG A 69 0.76 -1.19 -6.29
N LEU A 70 -0.50 -1.62 -6.31
CA LEU A 70 -1.63 -0.73 -6.63
C LEU A 70 -1.85 0.33 -5.56
N GLU A 71 -1.70 -0.02 -4.29
CA GLU A 71 -1.81 0.95 -3.20
C GLU A 71 -0.82 2.09 -3.39
N ARG A 72 0.45 1.76 -3.67
CA ARG A 72 1.49 2.73 -3.96
C ARG A 72 1.16 3.59 -5.20
N LEU A 73 0.78 2.97 -6.32
CA LEU A 73 0.45 3.68 -7.55
C LEU A 73 -0.77 4.60 -7.39
N LEU A 74 -1.77 4.19 -6.63
CA LEU A 74 -2.95 5.00 -6.35
C LEU A 74 -2.62 6.21 -5.47
N ASP A 75 -1.73 6.06 -4.50
CA ASP A 75 -1.28 7.16 -3.66
C ASP A 75 -0.41 8.14 -4.46
N GLU A 76 0.48 7.64 -5.30
CA GLU A 76 1.29 8.46 -6.21
C GLU A 76 0.41 9.25 -7.19
N LEU A 77 -0.59 8.59 -7.78
CA LEU A 77 -1.57 9.26 -8.64
C LEU A 77 -2.34 10.34 -7.89
N ASN A 78 -2.79 10.06 -6.67
CA ASN A 78 -3.48 11.05 -5.84
C ASN A 78 -2.56 12.22 -5.45
N GLY A 79 -1.28 11.96 -5.21
CA GLY A 79 -0.25 12.98 -4.99
C GLY A 79 -0.13 13.89 -6.21
N THR A 80 0.12 13.31 -7.38
CA THR A 80 0.25 14.04 -8.65
C THR A 80 -0.96 14.90 -8.97
N LEU A 81 -2.18 14.37 -8.77
CA LEU A 81 -3.41 15.13 -8.98
C LEU A 81 -3.57 16.29 -8.00
N ARG A 82 -3.14 16.11 -6.74
CA ARG A 82 -3.12 17.20 -5.75
C ARG A 82 -2.10 18.26 -6.09
N GLU A 83 -0.91 17.89 -6.54
CA GLU A 83 0.13 18.80 -7.03
C GLU A 83 -0.34 19.62 -8.22
N ALA A 84 -1.00 19.00 -9.18
CA ALA A 84 -1.56 19.69 -10.35
C ALA A 84 -2.60 20.76 -9.95
N GLY A 85 -3.34 20.57 -8.86
CA GLY A 85 -4.29 21.55 -8.32
C GLY A 85 -3.66 22.67 -7.49
N ARG A 86 -2.35 22.56 -7.19
CA ARG A 86 -1.61 23.49 -6.32
C ARG A 86 -0.30 23.95 -6.97
N VAL A 87 -0.40 24.65 -8.08
CA VAL A 87 0.75 25.30 -8.71
C VAL A 87 1.33 26.33 -7.73
N GLY A 88 2.35 25.92 -6.97
CA GLY A 88 3.14 26.82 -6.13
C GLY A 88 3.23 26.51 -4.63
N GLN A 89 2.70 25.39 -4.10
CA GLN A 89 2.78 25.11 -2.65
C GLN A 89 3.13 23.65 -2.30
N GLN A 90 4.16 23.52 -1.48
CA GLN A 90 4.58 22.44 -0.56
C GLN A 90 4.59 20.98 -1.06
N LEU A 91 5.71 20.34 -0.78
CA LEU A 91 5.92 18.89 -0.88
C LEU A 91 4.86 18.14 -0.08
N MET A 92 4.14 17.23 -0.71
CA MET A 92 3.11 16.39 -0.07
C MET A 92 3.14 14.98 -0.64
N GLY A 93 2.77 14.03 0.18
CA GLY A 93 2.75 12.62 -0.21
C GLY A 93 2.83 11.71 0.99
N THR A 94 2.95 10.40 0.71
CA THR A 94 3.12 9.38 1.74
C THR A 94 4.49 8.72 1.56
N VAL A 95 5.29 8.69 2.62
CA VAL A 95 6.57 7.99 2.68
C VAL A 95 6.40 6.73 3.53
N ARG A 96 6.65 5.57 2.92
CA ARG A 96 6.59 4.25 3.59
C ARG A 96 7.99 3.80 3.95
N VAL A 97 8.20 3.52 5.22
CA VAL A 97 9.51 3.13 5.76
C VAL A 97 9.39 1.77 6.44
N ALA A 98 10.26 0.84 6.12
CA ALA A 98 10.42 -0.39 6.91
C ALA A 98 11.68 -0.30 7.77
N ALA A 99 11.57 -0.71 9.03
CA ALA A 99 12.70 -0.76 9.95
C ALA A 99 12.51 -1.86 11.00
N SER A 100 13.61 -2.32 11.58
CA SER A 100 13.56 -3.23 12.73
C SER A 100 13.00 -2.53 13.96
N GLN A 101 12.44 -3.31 14.89
CA GLN A 101 11.76 -2.81 16.09
C GLN A 101 12.60 -1.80 16.88
N THR A 102 13.89 -2.03 17.03
CA THR A 102 14.78 -1.10 17.75
C THR A 102 14.88 0.25 17.04
N ILE A 103 15.01 0.24 15.72
CA ILE A 103 15.10 1.46 14.90
C ILE A 103 13.74 2.16 14.87
N SER A 104 12.66 1.40 14.68
CA SER A 104 11.28 1.90 14.67
C SER A 104 10.90 2.59 15.96
N ALA A 105 11.33 2.05 17.12
CA ALA A 105 10.98 2.59 18.42
C ALA A 105 11.81 3.82 18.83
N HIS A 106 13.09 3.90 18.43
CA HIS A 106 14.01 4.88 18.99
C HIS A 106 14.47 5.95 18.00
N LEU A 107 14.68 5.59 16.74
CA LEU A 107 15.22 6.52 15.74
C LEU A 107 14.12 7.18 14.88
N ILE A 108 13.24 6.37 14.33
CA ILE A 108 12.25 6.83 13.35
C ILE A 108 11.28 7.89 13.90
N PRO A 109 10.78 7.81 15.14
CA PRO A 109 9.84 8.80 15.66
C PRO A 109 10.41 10.21 15.69
N GLN A 110 11.69 10.36 16.01
CA GLN A 110 12.37 11.66 16.00
C GLN A 110 12.52 12.20 14.57
N CYS A 111 12.90 11.35 13.62
CA CYS A 111 13.02 11.72 12.22
C CYS A 111 11.66 12.16 11.65
N ILE A 112 10.58 11.43 11.96
CA ILE A 112 9.22 11.80 11.55
C ILE A 112 8.82 13.14 12.18
N ALA A 113 9.05 13.33 13.47
CA ALA A 113 8.72 14.58 14.16
C ALA A 113 9.47 15.79 13.58
N ASP A 114 10.73 15.62 13.21
CA ASP A 114 11.52 16.67 12.56
C ASP A 114 11.06 16.93 11.12
N SER A 115 10.71 15.88 10.39
CA SER A 115 10.17 15.99 9.05
C SER A 115 8.83 16.70 9.04
N ASN A 116 7.90 16.34 9.93
CA ASN A 116 6.57 16.94 10.00
C ASN A 116 6.61 18.44 10.35
N ARG A 117 7.65 18.90 11.05
CA ARG A 117 7.86 20.33 11.29
C ARG A 117 8.23 21.10 10.02
N ARG A 118 8.97 20.48 9.11
CA ARG A 118 9.44 21.10 7.86
C ARG A 118 8.48 20.87 6.69
N TYR A 119 7.83 19.71 6.70
CA TYR A 119 6.96 19.23 5.62
C TYR A 119 5.67 18.64 6.20
N PRO A 120 4.77 19.48 6.72
CA PRO A 120 3.56 19.03 7.44
C PRO A 120 2.57 18.27 6.56
N GLU A 121 2.71 18.33 5.24
CA GLU A 121 1.85 17.66 4.27
C GLU A 121 2.41 16.29 3.82
N ILE A 122 3.52 15.83 4.43
CA ILE A 122 4.06 14.50 4.17
C ILE A 122 3.59 13.56 5.29
N ASP A 123 2.87 12.52 4.90
CA ASP A 123 2.46 11.44 5.78
C ASP A 123 3.54 10.35 5.82
N PHE A 124 3.82 9.80 7.01
CA PHE A 124 4.73 8.68 7.17
C PHE A 124 3.97 7.42 7.59
N VAL A 125 4.25 6.31 6.90
CA VAL A 125 3.77 4.98 7.26
C VAL A 125 4.98 4.13 7.65
N LEU A 126 5.03 3.76 8.93
CA LEU A 126 6.12 2.94 9.46
C LEU A 126 5.70 1.47 9.50
N HIS A 127 6.47 0.62 8.85
CA HIS A 127 6.36 -0.83 8.89
C HIS A 127 7.42 -1.38 9.86
N ASP A 128 6.99 -1.71 11.07
CA ASP A 128 7.83 -2.42 12.03
C ASP A 128 7.94 -3.90 11.62
N ARG A 129 9.10 -4.33 11.21
CA ARG A 129 9.37 -5.65 10.65
C ARG A 129 10.68 -6.23 11.21
N PRO A 130 10.80 -7.56 11.40
CA PRO A 130 12.11 -8.21 11.60
C PRO A 130 13.06 -7.83 10.47
N GLN A 131 14.35 -7.62 10.80
CA GLN A 131 15.34 -7.12 9.85
C GLN A 131 15.40 -7.89 8.52
N GLN A 132 15.29 -9.22 8.57
CA GLN A 132 15.27 -10.07 7.40
C GLN A 132 14.12 -9.78 6.41
N TRP A 133 13.01 -9.23 6.90
CA TRP A 133 11.85 -8.87 6.08
C TRP A 133 11.87 -7.44 5.56
N VAL A 134 12.75 -6.58 6.09
CA VAL A 134 12.87 -5.19 5.62
C VAL A 134 13.31 -5.17 4.15
N LEU A 135 14.33 -5.96 3.80
CA LEU A 135 14.83 -6.06 2.41
C LEU A 135 13.76 -6.62 1.46
N GLU A 136 13.01 -7.61 1.92
CA GLU A 136 11.93 -8.20 1.14
C GLU A 136 10.80 -7.18 0.89
N SER A 137 10.45 -6.38 1.90
CA SER A 137 9.46 -5.31 1.75
C SER A 137 9.89 -4.28 0.69
N ILE A 138 11.19 -3.99 0.55
CA ILE A 138 11.72 -3.11 -0.51
C ILE A 138 11.58 -3.80 -1.87
N ARG A 139 12.01 -5.06 -2.00
CA ARG A 139 11.93 -5.81 -3.27
C ARG A 139 10.51 -5.96 -3.77
N GLN A 140 9.55 -6.15 -2.87
CA GLN A 140 8.13 -6.25 -3.18
C GLN A 140 7.47 -4.89 -3.45
N GLY A 141 8.17 -3.78 -3.23
CA GLY A 141 7.65 -2.43 -3.38
C GLY A 141 6.57 -2.07 -2.35
N GLU A 142 6.59 -2.72 -1.18
CA GLU A 142 5.69 -2.40 -0.07
C GLU A 142 6.08 -1.09 0.61
N VAL A 143 7.36 -0.74 0.57
CA VAL A 143 7.92 0.47 1.19
C VAL A 143 8.83 1.21 0.21
N ASP A 144 9.01 2.51 0.45
CA ASP A 144 9.86 3.38 -0.37
C ASP A 144 11.34 3.22 -0.02
N PHE A 145 11.64 2.96 1.27
CA PHE A 145 12.97 2.60 1.73
C PHE A 145 12.92 1.81 3.04
N GLY A 146 14.03 1.16 3.37
CA GLY A 146 14.19 0.41 4.61
C GLY A 146 15.49 0.76 5.33
N ILE A 147 15.47 0.65 6.65
CA ILE A 147 16.65 0.85 7.49
C ILE A 147 17.00 -0.47 8.16
N VAL A 148 18.20 -0.95 7.88
CA VAL A 148 18.76 -2.20 8.44
C VAL A 148 20.11 -1.94 9.06
N ILE A 149 20.47 -2.77 10.04
CA ILE A 149 21.81 -2.78 10.64
C ILE A 149 22.58 -3.89 9.95
N ASP A 150 23.64 -3.57 9.23
CA ASP A 150 24.49 -4.50 8.50
C ASP A 150 23.69 -5.49 7.64
N PRO A 151 23.30 -5.15 6.41
CA PRO A 151 22.47 -6.01 5.57
C PRO A 151 23.22 -7.28 5.10
N GLY A 152 24.49 -7.45 5.43
CA GLY A 152 25.33 -8.52 4.89
C GLY A 152 25.59 -8.34 3.40
N ALA A 153 25.74 -9.46 2.67
CA ALA A 153 26.03 -9.44 1.22
C ALA A 153 24.75 -9.19 0.35
N ALA A 154 23.86 -8.30 0.76
CA ALA A 154 22.72 -7.91 -0.04
C ALA A 154 23.16 -6.96 -1.17
N THR A 155 23.64 -7.52 -2.27
CA THR A 155 24.25 -6.78 -3.39
C THR A 155 23.25 -6.40 -4.50
N ASP A 156 21.98 -6.82 -4.42
CA ASP A 156 21.01 -6.71 -5.53
C ASP A 156 19.71 -5.99 -5.10
N LEU A 157 19.88 -4.78 -4.56
CA LEU A 157 18.75 -3.88 -4.24
C LEU A 157 18.63 -2.80 -5.31
#